data_fab4661c7b7249004edd9a6ce6d3291c
#
_entry.id   fab4661c7b7249004edd9a6ce6d3291c
#
_cell.length_a   1.000
_cell.length_b   1.000
_cell.length_c   1.000
_cell.angle_alpha   90.00
_cell.angle_beta   90.00
_cell.angle_gamma   90.00
#
_symmetry.space_group_name_H-M   'P 1'
#
loop_
_entity.id
_entity.type
_entity.pdbx_description
1 polymer ?
#
loop_
_entity_poly.entity_id
_entity_poly.type
_entity_poly.pdbx_seq_one_letter_code
_entity_poly.pdbx_strand_id
1 'polypeptide(L)'
;SIWGNQSSILVGDYLLSRCFEMMVEDGNLEILKLLSSTSSKIAQGEVLQLEHKGEADLLEENYIKIIELKTAALFSAATRVGSCISNLDNKKKDALESYGKNLGLAFQIADDALDYFSKEKIFGKEIGKDFFEGKVTLPIIILFQKANSIERAFLTNSFKKKEREKKDFED
;
A
#
# COMPACT_ATOMS: atom_id res chain seq x y z
N SER A 1 17.36 7.99 -2.32
CA SER A 1 17.53 7.62 -3.74
C SER A 1 18.91 8.03 -4.23
N ILE A 2 19.46 7.30 -5.20
CA ILE A 2 20.79 7.59 -5.80
C ILE A 2 20.81 8.98 -6.46
N TRP A 3 19.68 9.45 -6.93
CA TRP A 3 19.50 10.70 -7.71
C TRP A 3 18.96 11.88 -6.89
N GLY A 4 18.73 11.70 -5.59
CA GLY A 4 18.07 12.69 -4.74
C GLY A 4 16.54 12.69 -4.84
N ASN A 5 15.85 13.33 -3.88
CA ASN A 5 14.40 13.31 -3.80
C ASN A 5 13.73 14.06 -4.96
N GLN A 6 14.29 15.22 -5.33
CA GLN A 6 13.70 16.04 -6.40
C GLN A 6 13.69 15.33 -7.75
N SER A 7 14.80 14.67 -8.13
CA SER A 7 14.86 13.91 -9.37
C SER A 7 13.89 12.72 -9.37
N SER A 8 13.72 12.05 -8.24
CA SER A 8 12.79 10.93 -8.12
C SER A 8 11.33 11.37 -8.29
N ILE A 9 10.96 12.52 -7.73
CA ILE A 9 9.62 13.10 -7.90
C ILE A 9 9.37 13.45 -9.38
N LEU A 10 10.30 14.18 -10.02
CA LEU A 10 10.17 14.58 -11.41
C LEU A 10 10.09 13.39 -12.38
N VAL A 11 10.84 12.32 -12.12
CA VAL A 11 10.73 11.09 -12.91
C VAL A 11 9.36 10.43 -12.71
N GLY A 12 8.84 10.41 -11.48
CA GLY A 12 7.49 9.92 -11.20
C GLY A 12 6.42 10.70 -11.95
N ASP A 13 6.49 12.03 -11.93
CA ASP A 13 5.56 12.92 -12.65
C ASP A 13 5.63 12.71 -14.16
N TYR A 14 6.84 12.56 -14.70
CA TYR A 14 7.04 12.26 -16.12
C TYR A 14 6.41 10.92 -16.51
N LEU A 15 6.66 9.86 -15.74
CA LEU A 15 6.10 8.53 -16.01
C LEU A 15 4.57 8.54 -15.92
N LEU A 16 4.00 9.24 -14.93
CA LEU A 16 2.55 9.38 -14.81
C LEU A 16 1.96 10.13 -16.04
N SER A 17 2.61 11.22 -16.48
CA SER A 17 2.20 11.96 -17.66
C SER A 17 2.23 11.08 -18.92
N ARG A 18 3.28 10.27 -19.08
CA ARG A 18 3.37 9.30 -20.19
C ARG A 18 2.28 8.22 -20.12
N CYS A 19 1.91 7.76 -18.94
CA CYS A 19 0.78 6.84 -18.79
C CYS A 19 -0.52 7.45 -19.33
N PHE A 20 -0.80 8.74 -19.05
CA PHE A 20 -1.97 9.42 -19.58
C PHE A 20 -1.93 9.55 -21.09
N GLU A 21 -0.79 9.93 -21.66
CA GLU A 21 -0.64 10.00 -23.13
C GLU A 21 -0.92 8.64 -23.78
N MET A 22 -0.32 7.56 -23.28
CA MET A 22 -0.55 6.20 -23.79
C MET A 22 -2.03 5.76 -23.68
N MET A 23 -2.71 6.09 -22.58
CA MET A 23 -4.13 5.79 -22.41
C MET A 23 -5.00 6.54 -23.44
N VAL A 24 -4.65 7.78 -23.76
CA VAL A 24 -5.37 8.59 -24.77
C VAL A 24 -5.06 8.08 -26.19
N GLU A 25 -3.82 7.73 -26.49
CA GLU A 25 -3.40 7.15 -27.77
C GLU A 25 -4.11 5.82 -28.06
N ASP A 26 -4.30 4.96 -27.05
CA ASP A 26 -5.06 3.70 -27.17
C ASP A 26 -6.54 3.94 -27.52
N GLY A 27 -7.11 5.05 -27.06
CA GLY A 27 -8.46 5.48 -27.39
C GLY A 27 -9.58 4.64 -26.78
N ASN A 28 -9.28 3.65 -25.95
CA ASN A 28 -10.28 2.82 -25.28
C ASN A 28 -10.82 3.51 -24.03
N LEU A 29 -12.04 4.03 -24.10
CA LEU A 29 -12.67 4.77 -22.99
C LEU A 29 -12.91 3.89 -21.74
N GLU A 30 -13.15 2.58 -21.88
CA GLU A 30 -13.29 1.66 -20.75
C GLU A 30 -11.97 1.57 -19.95
N ILE A 31 -10.86 1.42 -20.66
CA ILE A 31 -9.52 1.37 -20.07
C ILE A 31 -9.13 2.72 -19.46
N LEU A 32 -9.35 3.83 -20.17
CA LEU A 32 -9.07 5.17 -19.67
C LEU A 32 -9.83 5.47 -18.37
N LYS A 33 -11.13 5.15 -18.33
CA LYS A 33 -11.96 5.32 -17.11
C LYS A 33 -11.49 4.44 -15.95
N LEU A 34 -11.12 3.20 -16.24
CA LEU A 34 -10.61 2.26 -15.24
C LEU A 34 -9.31 2.77 -14.62
N LEU A 35 -8.32 3.13 -15.43
CA LEU A 35 -7.00 3.53 -14.95
C LEU A 35 -7.02 4.92 -14.28
N SER A 36 -7.80 5.88 -14.76
CA SER A 36 -7.97 7.17 -14.10
C SER A 36 -8.66 7.04 -12.73
N SER A 37 -9.69 6.20 -12.63
CA SER A 37 -10.32 5.87 -11.35
C SER A 37 -9.36 5.16 -10.39
N THR A 38 -8.50 4.29 -10.92
CA THR A 38 -7.48 3.59 -10.13
C THR A 38 -6.44 4.55 -9.57
N SER A 39 -5.97 5.51 -10.37
CA SER A 39 -5.05 6.56 -9.90
C SER A 39 -5.65 7.37 -8.74
N SER A 40 -6.95 7.72 -8.86
CA SER A 40 -7.67 8.40 -7.78
C SER A 40 -7.76 7.55 -6.50
N LYS A 41 -8.04 6.24 -6.63
CA LYS A 41 -8.08 5.31 -5.49
C LYS A 41 -6.73 5.20 -4.79
N ILE A 42 -5.62 5.12 -5.55
CA ILE A 42 -4.27 5.07 -4.99
C ILE A 42 -3.98 6.33 -4.16
N ALA A 43 -4.28 7.52 -4.72
CA ALA A 43 -4.12 8.78 -4.00
C ALA A 43 -4.97 8.84 -2.71
N GLN A 44 -6.23 8.37 -2.77
CA GLN A 44 -7.08 8.27 -1.57
C GLN A 44 -6.49 7.32 -0.53
N GLY A 45 -5.92 6.18 -0.94
CA GLY A 45 -5.27 5.23 -0.03
C GLY A 45 -4.05 5.83 0.67
N GLU A 46 -3.24 6.64 -0.04
CA GLU A 46 -2.11 7.38 0.57
C GLU A 46 -2.59 8.41 1.59
N VAL A 47 -3.62 9.19 1.27
CA VAL A 47 -4.19 10.17 2.20
C VAL A 47 -4.74 9.48 3.45
N LEU A 48 -5.51 8.40 3.27
CA LEU A 48 -6.07 7.63 4.38
C LEU A 48 -4.97 7.03 5.28
N GLN A 49 -3.86 6.57 4.69
CA GLN A 49 -2.71 6.09 5.46
C GLN A 49 -2.05 7.22 6.26
N LEU A 50 -1.96 8.43 5.69
CA LEU A 50 -1.41 9.59 6.40
C LEU A 50 -2.31 10.05 7.56
N GLU A 51 -3.64 9.99 7.40
CA GLU A 51 -4.61 10.32 8.45
C GLU A 51 -4.45 9.42 9.67
N HIS A 52 -4.19 8.13 9.45
CA HIS A 52 -4.02 7.13 10.52
C HIS A 52 -2.57 6.93 10.97
N LYS A 53 -1.66 7.79 10.52
CA LYS A 53 -0.25 7.68 10.90
C LYS A 53 -0.07 7.88 12.42
N GLY A 54 0.54 6.89 13.08
CA GLY A 54 0.81 6.94 14.52
C GLY A 54 -0.35 6.49 15.42
N GLU A 55 -1.47 6.04 14.87
CA GLU A 55 -2.61 5.49 15.60
C GLU A 55 -2.39 3.99 15.87
N ALA A 56 -1.71 3.66 16.97
CA ALA A 56 -1.40 2.26 17.31
C ALA A 56 -2.64 1.36 17.45
N ASP A 57 -3.81 1.93 17.72
CA ASP A 57 -5.11 1.28 17.86
C ASP A 57 -5.93 1.26 16.56
N LEU A 58 -5.28 1.46 15.40
CA LEU A 58 -5.92 1.35 14.09
C LEU A 58 -6.69 0.04 13.95
N LEU A 59 -7.95 0.13 13.51
CA LEU A 59 -8.78 -1.04 13.27
C LEU A 59 -8.31 -1.79 12.01
N GLU A 60 -8.38 -3.11 12.05
CA GLU A 60 -8.02 -3.98 10.91
C GLU A 60 -8.80 -3.63 9.65
N GLU A 61 -10.08 -3.28 9.77
CA GLU A 61 -10.92 -2.87 8.62
C GLU A 61 -10.38 -1.62 7.92
N ASN A 62 -9.85 -0.65 8.66
CA ASN A 62 -9.23 0.56 8.11
C ASN A 62 -7.92 0.23 7.41
N TYR A 63 -7.09 -0.64 8.01
CA TYR A 63 -5.88 -1.15 7.38
C TYR A 63 -6.18 -1.85 6.05
N ILE A 64 -7.14 -2.79 6.04
CA ILE A 64 -7.56 -3.48 4.80
C ILE A 64 -8.03 -2.49 3.75
N LYS A 65 -8.79 -1.46 4.13
CA LYS A 65 -9.23 -0.43 3.20
C LYS A 65 -8.07 0.39 2.63
N ILE A 66 -7.08 0.74 3.45
CA ILE A 66 -5.86 1.44 3.01
C ILE A 66 -5.13 0.62 1.95
N ILE A 67 -4.82 -0.65 2.22
CA ILE A 67 -4.07 -1.49 1.29
C ILE A 67 -4.90 -1.87 0.05
N GLU A 68 -6.23 -1.95 0.17
CA GLU A 68 -7.11 -2.13 -0.96
C GLU A 68 -7.00 -0.97 -1.94
N LEU A 69 -7.08 0.26 -1.43
CA LEU A 69 -7.01 1.48 -2.25
C LEU A 69 -5.60 1.72 -2.79
N LYS A 70 -4.59 1.66 -1.93
CA LYS A 70 -3.21 2.01 -2.25
C LYS A 70 -2.52 0.99 -3.15
N THR A 71 -2.76 -0.30 -2.92
CA THR A 71 -2.01 -1.39 -3.57
C THR A 71 -2.91 -2.28 -4.42
N ALA A 72 -3.96 -2.87 -3.84
CA ALA A 72 -4.76 -3.87 -4.53
C ALA A 72 -5.55 -3.29 -5.72
N ALA A 73 -5.92 -2.01 -5.69
CA ALA A 73 -6.61 -1.34 -6.79
C ALA A 73 -5.82 -1.40 -8.11
N LEU A 74 -4.48 -1.27 -8.05
CA LEU A 74 -3.64 -1.34 -9.26
C LEU A 74 -3.53 -2.77 -9.79
N PHE A 75 -3.39 -3.77 -8.92
CA PHE A 75 -3.42 -5.19 -9.31
C PHE A 75 -4.75 -5.56 -9.97
N SER A 76 -5.85 -5.12 -9.36
CA SER A 76 -7.21 -5.29 -9.88
C SER A 76 -7.38 -4.67 -11.26
N ALA A 77 -6.93 -3.43 -11.43
CA ALA A 77 -6.99 -2.73 -12.71
C ALA A 77 -6.13 -3.41 -13.79
N ALA A 78 -4.94 -3.87 -13.46
CA ALA A 78 -4.04 -4.54 -14.40
C ALA A 78 -4.68 -5.82 -14.99
N THR A 79 -5.30 -6.66 -14.15
CA THR A 79 -5.99 -7.86 -14.60
C THR A 79 -7.27 -7.53 -15.38
N ARG A 80 -7.99 -6.48 -14.98
CA ARG A 80 -9.17 -6.00 -15.69
C ARG A 80 -8.82 -5.47 -17.08
N VAL A 81 -7.77 -4.66 -17.22
CA VAL A 81 -7.26 -4.16 -18.53
C VAL A 81 -6.94 -5.33 -19.46
N GLY A 82 -6.20 -6.34 -18.99
CA GLY A 82 -5.91 -7.53 -19.79
C GLY A 82 -7.18 -8.22 -20.30
N SER A 83 -8.23 -8.28 -19.48
CA SER A 83 -9.51 -8.86 -19.89
C SER A 83 -10.27 -8.00 -20.90
N CYS A 84 -10.15 -6.66 -20.83
CA CYS A 84 -10.74 -5.73 -21.81
C CYS A 84 -10.07 -5.88 -23.18
N ILE A 85 -8.73 -5.91 -23.23
CA ILE A 85 -7.96 -6.09 -24.46
C ILE A 85 -8.28 -7.45 -25.12
N SER A 86 -8.49 -8.49 -24.32
CA SER A 86 -8.84 -9.83 -24.80
C SER A 86 -10.33 -9.98 -25.16
N ASN A 87 -11.12 -8.92 -25.09
CA ASN A 87 -12.57 -8.94 -25.38
C ASN A 87 -13.34 -10.03 -24.64
N LEU A 88 -12.99 -10.29 -23.38
CA LEU A 88 -13.69 -11.28 -22.56
C LEU A 88 -15.09 -10.80 -22.17
N ASP A 89 -15.98 -11.75 -21.88
CA ASP A 89 -17.30 -11.45 -21.33
C ASP A 89 -17.20 -10.85 -19.90
N ASN A 90 -18.24 -10.15 -19.46
CA ASN A 90 -18.24 -9.44 -18.19
C ASN A 90 -17.95 -10.35 -16.99
N LYS A 91 -18.46 -11.58 -16.99
CA LYS A 91 -18.25 -12.55 -15.90
C LYS A 91 -16.77 -12.87 -15.73
N LYS A 92 -16.02 -13.04 -16.83
CA LYS A 92 -14.59 -13.29 -16.81
C LYS A 92 -13.81 -12.01 -16.43
N LYS A 93 -14.24 -10.85 -16.93
CA LYS A 93 -13.69 -9.55 -16.54
C LYS A 93 -13.77 -9.38 -15.01
N ASP A 94 -14.95 -9.62 -14.42
CA ASP A 94 -15.17 -9.46 -12.98
C ASP A 94 -14.37 -10.49 -12.15
N ALA A 95 -14.25 -11.71 -12.65
CA ALA A 95 -13.43 -12.75 -12.01
C ALA A 95 -11.94 -12.38 -11.99
N LEU A 96 -11.39 -11.85 -13.12
CA LEU A 96 -10.00 -11.40 -13.20
C LEU A 96 -9.75 -10.16 -12.34
N GLU A 97 -10.70 -9.23 -12.29
CA GLU A 97 -10.65 -8.07 -11.41
C GLU A 97 -10.58 -8.49 -9.94
N SER A 98 -11.45 -9.41 -9.52
CA SER A 98 -11.46 -9.97 -8.17
C SER A 98 -10.16 -10.73 -7.85
N TYR A 99 -9.65 -11.52 -8.80
CA TYR A 99 -8.36 -12.19 -8.66
C TYR A 99 -7.22 -11.19 -8.42
N GLY A 100 -7.13 -10.15 -9.26
CA GLY A 100 -6.12 -9.10 -9.11
C GLY A 100 -6.22 -8.38 -7.76
N LYS A 101 -7.44 -8.03 -7.33
CA LYS A 101 -7.69 -7.44 -6.00
C LYS A 101 -7.14 -8.33 -4.88
N ASN A 102 -7.51 -9.60 -4.84
CA ASN A 102 -7.10 -10.52 -3.78
C ASN A 102 -5.58 -10.77 -3.81
N LEU A 103 -4.98 -10.86 -5.01
CA LEU A 103 -3.54 -10.96 -5.14
C LEU A 103 -2.82 -9.73 -4.58
N GLY A 104 -3.33 -8.53 -4.88
CA GLY A 104 -2.77 -7.27 -4.36
C GLY A 104 -2.87 -7.14 -2.85
N LEU A 105 -4.00 -7.56 -2.25
CA LEU A 105 -4.15 -7.62 -0.79
C LEU A 105 -3.14 -8.59 -0.17
N ALA A 106 -3.06 -9.81 -0.69
CA ALA A 106 -2.11 -10.82 -0.19
C ALA A 106 -0.65 -10.36 -0.33
N PHE A 107 -0.32 -9.71 -1.45
CA PHE A 107 1.01 -9.13 -1.68
C PHE A 107 1.36 -8.09 -0.62
N GLN A 108 0.46 -7.14 -0.33
CA GLN A 108 0.73 -6.09 0.65
C GLN A 108 0.83 -6.64 2.06
N ILE A 109 -0.08 -7.55 2.45
CA ILE A 109 -0.02 -8.19 3.78
C ILE A 109 1.32 -8.94 3.96
N ALA A 110 1.79 -9.63 2.92
CA ALA A 110 3.07 -10.33 2.97
C ALA A 110 4.26 -9.35 3.05
N ASP A 111 4.24 -8.24 2.30
CA ASP A 111 5.30 -7.20 2.36
C ASP A 111 5.38 -6.57 3.76
N ASP A 112 4.24 -6.20 4.34
CA ASP A 112 4.16 -5.63 5.69
C ASP A 112 4.62 -6.62 6.77
N ALA A 113 4.30 -7.92 6.62
CA ALA A 113 4.77 -8.95 7.54
C ALA A 113 6.29 -9.15 7.42
N LEU A 114 6.84 -9.17 6.20
CA LEU A 114 8.27 -9.34 5.97
C LEU A 114 9.10 -8.18 6.50
N ASP A 115 8.55 -6.98 6.63
CA ASP A 115 9.24 -5.83 7.23
C ASP A 115 9.63 -6.09 8.70
N TYR A 116 8.87 -6.91 9.41
CA TYR A 116 9.12 -7.28 10.82
C TYR A 116 9.84 -8.62 11.00
N PHE A 117 9.65 -9.58 10.10
CA PHE A 117 10.06 -10.98 10.28
C PHE A 117 11.26 -11.42 9.45
N SER A 118 11.81 -10.59 8.58
CA SER A 118 12.99 -10.98 7.81
C SER A 118 14.23 -11.03 8.71
N LYS A 119 14.87 -12.22 8.77
CA LYS A 119 16.05 -12.47 9.63
C LYS A 119 17.35 -11.86 9.12
N GLU A 120 17.40 -11.36 7.92
CA GLU A 120 18.60 -10.77 7.31
C GLU A 120 18.21 -9.62 6.40
N LYS A 121 19.17 -8.73 6.12
CA LYS A 121 19.05 -7.65 5.12
C LYS A 121 18.81 -8.21 3.72
N ILE A 122 17.60 -8.78 3.49
CA ILE A 122 17.20 -9.18 2.15
C ILE A 122 17.01 -7.90 1.34
N PHE A 123 17.81 -7.73 0.30
CA PHE A 123 17.79 -6.57 -0.60
C PHE A 123 18.16 -5.21 0.02
N GLY A 124 18.94 -5.17 1.12
CA GLY A 124 19.43 -3.92 1.68
C GLY A 124 18.37 -3.07 2.40
N LYS A 125 17.18 -3.61 2.69
CA LYS A 125 16.17 -2.95 3.51
C LYS A 125 16.52 -3.13 5.00
N GLU A 126 16.40 -2.05 5.77
CA GLU A 126 16.45 -2.11 7.24
C GLU A 126 15.13 -2.73 7.74
N ILE A 127 15.25 -3.61 8.75
CA ILE A 127 14.08 -4.26 9.39
C ILE A 127 13.30 -3.21 10.18
N GLY A 128 11.96 -3.28 10.15
CA GLY A 128 11.08 -2.39 10.91
C GLY A 128 10.93 -0.99 10.30
N LYS A 129 11.17 -0.84 9.01
CA LYS A 129 11.04 0.46 8.34
C LYS A 129 9.67 1.08 8.56
N ASP A 130 8.60 0.29 8.48
CA ASP A 130 7.22 0.77 8.69
C ASP A 130 7.03 1.30 10.12
N PHE A 131 7.62 0.63 11.12
CA PHE A 131 7.63 1.13 12.50
C PHE A 131 8.32 2.49 12.60
N PHE A 132 9.54 2.64 12.06
CA PHE A 132 10.28 3.91 12.13
C PHE A 132 9.57 5.04 11.37
N GLU A 133 8.87 4.74 10.29
CA GLU A 133 8.04 5.70 9.55
C GLU A 133 6.70 6.01 10.25
N GLY A 134 6.33 5.24 11.27
CA GLY A 134 5.07 5.39 12.02
C GLY A 134 3.85 4.89 11.27
N LYS A 135 4.04 3.98 10.35
CA LYS A 135 2.95 3.27 9.68
C LYS A 135 2.48 2.14 10.58
N VAL A 136 1.19 2.09 10.86
CA VAL A 136 0.56 1.01 11.58
C VAL A 136 0.06 -0.01 10.57
N THR A 137 0.74 -1.16 10.52
CA THR A 137 0.45 -2.25 9.61
C THR A 137 -0.05 -3.48 10.36
N LEU A 138 -0.49 -4.53 9.68
CA LEU A 138 -1.17 -5.67 10.28
C LEU A 138 -0.40 -6.31 11.46
N PRO A 139 0.95 -6.47 11.44
CA PRO A 139 1.68 -6.97 12.60
C PRO A 139 1.46 -6.16 13.87
N ILE A 140 1.48 -4.83 13.76
CA ILE A 140 1.23 -3.94 14.92
C ILE A 140 -0.23 -4.00 15.37
N ILE A 141 -1.18 -4.07 14.45
CA ILE A 141 -2.61 -4.21 14.78
C ILE A 141 -2.84 -5.49 15.59
N ILE A 142 -2.29 -6.61 15.14
CA ILE A 142 -2.41 -7.90 15.85
C ILE A 142 -1.71 -7.83 17.21
N LEU A 143 -0.52 -7.23 17.27
CA LEU A 143 0.20 -7.05 18.54
C LEU A 143 -0.63 -6.21 19.51
N PHE A 144 -1.18 -5.09 19.08
CA PHE A 144 -2.01 -4.21 19.93
C PHE A 144 -3.28 -4.92 20.43
N GLN A 145 -3.92 -5.75 19.60
CA GLN A 145 -5.10 -6.51 19.99
C GLN A 145 -4.78 -7.53 21.11
N LYS A 146 -3.60 -8.17 21.06
CA LYS A 146 -3.16 -9.19 22.02
C LYS A 146 -2.49 -8.62 23.27
N ALA A 147 -2.02 -7.38 23.21
CA ALA A 147 -1.28 -6.71 24.25
C ALA A 147 -2.13 -6.43 25.50
N ASN A 148 -1.51 -6.52 26.68
CA ASN A 148 -2.10 -6.08 27.92
C ASN A 148 -2.10 -4.52 28.02
N SER A 149 -2.67 -3.96 29.10
CA SER A 149 -2.82 -2.52 29.28
C SER A 149 -1.48 -1.75 29.30
N ILE A 150 -0.43 -2.34 29.86
CA ILE A 150 0.91 -1.72 29.93
C ILE A 150 1.55 -1.70 28.55
N GLU A 151 1.49 -2.82 27.84
CA GLU A 151 2.03 -2.97 26.49
C GLU A 151 1.28 -2.06 25.49
N ARG A 152 -0.05 -1.95 25.61
CA ARG A 152 -0.83 -0.98 24.79
C ARG A 152 -0.42 0.45 25.03
N ALA A 153 -0.19 0.83 26.30
CA ALA A 153 0.28 2.17 26.63
C ALA A 153 1.68 2.43 26.04
N PHE A 154 2.58 1.44 26.09
CA PHE A 154 3.89 1.51 25.47
C PHE A 154 3.80 1.71 23.95
N LEU A 155 3.04 0.85 23.24
CA LEU A 155 2.82 0.96 21.80
C LEU A 155 2.24 2.32 21.42
N THR A 156 1.19 2.78 22.12
CA THR A 156 0.57 4.06 21.87
C THR A 156 1.57 5.21 22.01
N ASN A 157 2.41 5.18 23.05
CA ASN A 157 3.42 6.21 23.28
C ASN A 157 4.52 6.15 22.22
N SER A 158 4.97 4.97 21.82
CA SER A 158 5.98 4.78 20.80
C SER A 158 5.52 5.29 19.43
N PHE A 159 4.27 5.01 19.04
CA PHE A 159 3.72 5.48 17.77
C PHE A 159 3.40 6.99 17.75
N LYS A 160 3.18 7.63 18.90
CA LYS A 160 3.01 9.10 19.01
C LYS A 160 4.31 9.90 18.87
N LYS A 161 5.48 9.26 19.00
CA LYS A 161 6.76 9.94 18.83
C LYS A 161 6.92 10.43 17.38
N LYS A 162 7.51 11.61 17.20
CA LYS A 162 7.90 12.11 15.85
C LYS A 162 9.01 11.27 15.25
N GLU A 163 9.99 10.90 16.05
CA GLU A 163 11.10 10.03 15.68
C GLU A 163 11.13 8.85 16.65
N ARG A 164 11.35 7.65 16.12
CA ARG A 164 11.41 6.40 16.86
C ARG A 164 12.84 5.91 16.87
N GLU A 165 13.30 5.51 18.03
CA GLU A 165 14.65 4.98 18.23
C GLU A 165 14.67 3.45 18.10
N LYS A 166 15.86 2.90 17.87
CA LYS A 166 16.05 1.45 17.77
C LYS A 166 15.58 0.71 19.03
N LYS A 167 15.76 1.34 20.20
CA LYS A 167 15.26 0.81 21.48
C LYS A 167 13.74 0.65 21.50
N ASP A 168 12.99 1.58 20.89
CA ASP A 168 11.54 1.49 20.85
C ASP A 168 11.03 0.31 19.98
N PHE A 169 11.91 -0.20 19.12
CA PHE A 169 11.62 -1.36 18.27
C PHE A 169 12.04 -2.68 18.92
N GLU A 170 13.09 -2.67 19.74
CA GLU A 170 13.63 -3.85 20.42
C GLU A 170 12.85 -4.21 21.70
N ASP A 171 12.24 -3.22 22.38
CA ASP A 171 11.39 -3.38 23.58
C ASP A 171 9.98 -3.89 23.22
#